data_e5e0f78128d72b60bf6906c4fe913ff7
#
_entry.id   e5e0f78128d72b60bf6906c4fe913ff7
#
_cell.length_a   1.000
_cell.length_b   1.000
_cell.length_c   1.000
_cell.angle_alpha   90.00
_cell.angle_beta   90.00
_cell.angle_gamma   90.00
#
_symmetry.space_group_name_H-M   'P 1'
#
loop_
_entity.id
_entity.type
_entity.pdbx_description
1 polymer ?
#
loop_
_entity_poly.entity_id
_entity_poly.type
_entity_poly.pdbx_seq_one_letter_code
_entity_poly.pdbx_strand_id
1 'polypeptide(L)'
;ATDNHFIPSVHLENDAGAALLDFMDTHTGVMGTFTPGVPTTVQGDVMASFSSRGGPAQPLGISKPDITAPGVQILAGNTPLPATVVGGLPGQLFQAIQGTSMSSPHIAGSGALLTALHPDWTPGQIKSALMLTAITDGVTKEDGVTPADPFDFGSGRVDLTRAGTAGLTMDESVDNFFALQDELW
;
A
#
# COMPACT_ATOMS: atom_id res chain seq x y z
N ALA A 1 -2.80 -6.14 -11.28
CA ALA A 1 -3.87 -6.72 -10.45
C ALA A 1 -3.67 -8.23 -10.39
N THR A 2 -3.94 -8.84 -9.25
CA THR A 2 -4.00 -10.30 -9.10
C THR A 2 -5.46 -10.69 -8.98
N ASP A 3 -5.95 -11.36 -10.01
CA ASP A 3 -7.29 -11.92 -10.03
C ASP A 3 -7.20 -13.45 -10.00
N ASN A 4 -8.17 -14.08 -9.39
CA ASN A 4 -8.25 -15.54 -9.39
C ASN A 4 -8.89 -16.02 -10.70
N HIS A 5 -8.12 -16.76 -11.49
CA HIS A 5 -8.58 -17.31 -12.76
C HIS A 5 -8.68 -18.83 -12.69
N PHE A 6 -9.69 -19.38 -13.36
CA PHE A 6 -9.95 -20.84 -13.44
C PHE A 6 -9.46 -21.47 -14.73
N ILE A 7 -9.03 -20.62 -15.66
CA ILE A 7 -8.42 -20.96 -16.94
C ILE A 7 -7.11 -20.21 -17.07
N PRO A 8 -6.18 -20.67 -17.90
CA PRO A 8 -4.98 -19.90 -18.20
C PRO A 8 -5.36 -18.49 -18.66
N SER A 9 -4.83 -17.50 -17.96
CA SER A 9 -5.16 -16.08 -18.17
C SER A 9 -3.91 -15.23 -18.05
N VAL A 10 -3.91 -14.10 -18.72
CA VAL A 10 -2.84 -13.11 -18.68
C VAL A 10 -3.45 -11.72 -18.67
N HIS A 11 -2.88 -10.83 -17.86
CA HIS A 11 -3.19 -9.41 -17.90
C HIS A 11 -2.33 -8.75 -18.99
N LEU A 12 -2.99 -7.96 -19.83
CA LEU A 12 -2.32 -7.10 -20.81
C LEU A 12 -2.42 -5.65 -20.38
N GLU A 13 -1.36 -4.89 -20.62
CA GLU A 13 -1.44 -3.43 -20.52
C GLU A 13 -2.49 -2.88 -21.48
N ASN A 14 -3.06 -1.72 -21.15
CA ASN A 14 -4.20 -1.15 -21.86
C ASN A 14 -3.96 -1.06 -23.38
N ASP A 15 -2.80 -0.57 -23.79
CA ASP A 15 -2.46 -0.37 -25.20
C ASP A 15 -2.30 -1.70 -25.95
N ALA A 16 -1.67 -2.69 -25.30
CA ALA A 16 -1.52 -4.03 -25.85
C ALA A 16 -2.87 -4.75 -25.93
N GLY A 17 -3.74 -4.55 -24.94
CA GLY A 17 -5.10 -5.08 -24.94
C GLY A 17 -5.95 -4.48 -26.06
N ALA A 18 -5.90 -3.16 -26.25
CA ALA A 18 -6.61 -2.48 -27.35
C ALA A 18 -6.12 -2.96 -28.72
N ALA A 19 -4.81 -3.04 -28.94
CA ALA A 19 -4.24 -3.54 -30.17
C ALA A 19 -4.65 -5.00 -30.47
N LEU A 20 -4.74 -5.84 -29.44
CA LEU A 20 -5.23 -7.23 -29.61
C LEU A 20 -6.70 -7.25 -29.98
N LEU A 21 -7.55 -6.42 -29.38
CA LEU A 21 -8.97 -6.33 -29.73
C LEU A 21 -9.15 -5.88 -31.20
N ASP A 22 -8.48 -4.82 -31.63
CA ASP A 22 -8.49 -4.33 -33.01
C ASP A 22 -8.05 -5.42 -34.02
N PHE A 23 -7.05 -6.21 -33.64
CA PHE A 23 -6.62 -7.35 -34.43
C PHE A 23 -7.71 -8.42 -34.54
N MET A 24 -8.37 -8.76 -33.44
CA MET A 24 -9.42 -9.76 -33.36
C MET A 24 -10.67 -9.34 -34.13
N ASP A 25 -11.00 -8.06 -34.22
CA ASP A 25 -12.15 -7.55 -34.98
C ASP A 25 -11.99 -7.75 -36.48
N THR A 26 -10.77 -7.84 -36.97
CA THR A 26 -10.46 -8.00 -38.40
C THR A 26 -10.02 -9.42 -38.80
N HIS A 27 -9.79 -10.30 -37.82
CA HIS A 27 -9.29 -11.66 -38.04
C HIS A 27 -10.18 -12.70 -37.35
N THR A 28 -10.46 -13.80 -38.03
CA THR A 28 -11.21 -14.95 -37.50
C THR A 28 -10.26 -16.09 -37.12
N GLY A 29 -10.61 -16.88 -36.13
CA GLY A 29 -9.81 -18.03 -35.70
C GLY A 29 -8.49 -17.66 -35.03
N VAL A 30 -8.45 -16.50 -34.39
CA VAL A 30 -7.25 -16.02 -33.65
C VAL A 30 -6.92 -17.01 -32.53
N MET A 31 -5.67 -17.43 -32.50
CA MET A 31 -5.14 -18.33 -31.46
C MET A 31 -4.02 -17.65 -30.70
N GLY A 32 -3.97 -17.86 -29.39
CA GLY A 32 -2.89 -17.42 -28.51
C GLY A 32 -2.13 -18.60 -27.91
N THR A 33 -0.85 -18.41 -27.65
CA THR A 33 -0.02 -19.38 -26.93
C THR A 33 0.49 -18.75 -25.65
N PHE A 34 0.29 -19.41 -24.53
CA PHE A 34 0.88 -19.02 -23.25
C PHE A 34 2.24 -19.71 -23.09
N THR A 35 3.26 -18.93 -22.87
CA THR A 35 4.59 -19.45 -22.51
C THR A 35 4.76 -19.42 -20.98
N PRO A 36 5.67 -20.23 -20.42
CA PRO A 36 6.04 -20.08 -19.02
C PRO A 36 6.49 -18.64 -18.71
N GLY A 37 6.03 -18.09 -17.60
CA GLY A 37 6.46 -16.77 -17.15
C GLY A 37 7.96 -16.74 -16.86
N VAL A 38 8.60 -15.62 -17.13
CA VAL A 38 10.00 -15.36 -16.78
C VAL A 38 9.99 -14.46 -15.54
N PRO A 39 10.62 -14.90 -14.42
CA PRO A 39 10.78 -14.03 -13.25
C PRO A 39 11.52 -12.76 -13.63
N THR A 40 10.96 -11.61 -13.27
CA THR A 40 11.55 -10.29 -13.54
C THR A 40 11.66 -9.53 -12.24
N THR A 41 12.81 -8.89 -12.01
CA THR A 41 12.97 -7.95 -10.90
C THR A 41 12.28 -6.65 -11.26
N VAL A 42 11.42 -6.18 -10.37
CA VAL A 42 10.78 -4.86 -10.49
C VAL A 42 11.30 -3.93 -9.41
N GLN A 43 11.22 -2.64 -9.65
CA GLN A 43 11.60 -1.62 -8.67
C GLN A 43 10.64 -1.67 -7.49
N GLY A 44 11.19 -1.67 -6.28
CA GLY A 44 10.45 -1.44 -5.03
C GLY A 44 10.28 0.04 -4.72
N ASP A 45 9.57 0.34 -3.64
CA ASP A 45 9.36 1.70 -3.13
C ASP A 45 8.74 2.68 -4.16
N VAL A 46 7.85 2.15 -5.01
CA VAL A 46 7.04 2.93 -5.96
C VAL A 46 5.65 3.13 -5.38
N MET A 47 5.20 4.38 -5.28
CA MET A 47 3.85 4.70 -4.80
C MET A 47 2.79 4.19 -5.78
N ALA A 48 1.81 3.47 -5.24
CA ALA A 48 0.71 2.99 -6.07
C ALA A 48 -0.17 4.14 -6.57
N SER A 49 -0.58 4.10 -7.83
CA SER A 49 -1.41 5.14 -8.45
C SER A 49 -2.77 5.34 -7.77
N PHE A 50 -3.29 4.30 -7.14
CA PHE A 50 -4.56 4.35 -6.40
C PHE A 50 -4.42 4.88 -4.97
N SER A 51 -3.20 5.09 -4.46
CA SER A 51 -3.00 5.64 -3.11
C SER A 51 -3.44 7.10 -3.07
N SER A 52 -4.36 7.42 -2.14
CA SER A 52 -4.80 8.81 -1.95
C SER A 52 -3.63 9.67 -1.49
N ARG A 53 -3.57 10.88 -2.02
CA ARG A 53 -2.54 11.86 -1.69
C ARG A 53 -3.05 12.82 -0.62
N GLY A 54 -2.12 13.31 0.19
CA GLY A 54 -2.37 14.42 1.08
C GLY A 54 -2.41 15.76 0.35
N GLY A 55 -2.49 16.82 1.09
CA GLY A 55 -2.46 18.17 0.54
C GLY A 55 -2.77 19.23 1.59
N PRO A 56 -2.66 20.51 1.23
CA PRO A 56 -2.81 21.63 2.17
C PRO A 56 -4.24 21.79 2.71
N ALA A 57 -5.25 21.20 2.08
CA ALA A 57 -6.66 21.31 2.48
C ALA A 57 -7.13 20.13 3.35
N GLN A 58 -6.22 19.52 4.09
CA GLN A 58 -6.59 18.42 4.99
C GLN A 58 -7.41 18.92 6.19
N PRO A 59 -8.41 18.14 6.64
CA PRO A 59 -9.16 18.49 7.84
C PRO A 59 -8.23 18.73 9.05
N LEU A 60 -8.55 19.70 9.87
CA LEU A 60 -7.77 20.11 11.05
C LEU A 60 -6.35 20.62 10.75
N GLY A 61 -6.01 20.94 9.50
CA GLY A 61 -4.66 21.36 9.14
C GLY A 61 -3.57 20.30 9.35
N ILE A 62 -3.97 19.05 9.62
CA ILE A 62 -3.05 17.94 9.88
C ILE A 62 -2.62 17.30 8.56
N SER A 63 -1.32 17.24 8.32
CA SER A 63 -0.79 16.59 7.12
C SER A 63 -1.08 15.08 7.13
N LYS A 64 -1.51 14.57 5.97
CA LYS A 64 -1.74 13.16 5.68
C LYS A 64 -1.08 12.79 4.35
N PRO A 65 -0.74 11.51 4.13
CA PRO A 65 -0.77 10.38 5.09
C PRO A 65 0.27 10.54 6.21
N ASP A 66 0.18 9.75 7.29
CA ASP A 66 1.20 9.76 8.35
C ASP A 66 2.47 9.02 7.91
N ILE A 67 2.31 7.89 7.25
CA ILE A 67 3.39 6.97 6.87
C ILE A 67 2.91 6.05 5.74
N THR A 68 3.81 5.49 4.96
CA THR A 68 3.48 4.50 3.92
C THR A 68 4.05 3.12 4.23
N ALA A 69 3.40 2.09 3.69
CA ALA A 69 3.76 0.69 3.85
C ALA A 69 3.38 -0.13 2.61
N PRO A 70 3.92 -1.35 2.42
CA PRO A 70 3.55 -2.20 1.30
C PRO A 70 2.05 -2.43 1.21
N GLY A 71 1.49 -2.24 0.02
CA GLY A 71 0.05 -2.34 -0.23
C GLY A 71 -0.31 -2.95 -1.59
N VAL A 72 0.70 -3.41 -2.37
CA VAL A 72 0.51 -3.99 -3.71
C VAL A 72 0.92 -5.45 -3.68
N GLN A 73 0.07 -6.34 -4.22
CA GLN A 73 0.31 -7.79 -4.29
C GLN A 73 0.57 -8.42 -2.91
N ILE A 74 -0.25 -8.07 -1.94
CA ILE A 74 -0.11 -8.57 -0.56
C ILE A 74 -0.88 -9.88 -0.41
N LEU A 75 -0.15 -10.95 -0.15
CA LEU A 75 -0.73 -12.26 0.17
C LEU A 75 -1.23 -12.25 1.63
N ALA A 76 -2.50 -12.54 1.81
CA ALA A 76 -3.14 -12.59 3.12
C ALA A 76 -4.19 -13.70 3.20
N GLY A 77 -4.70 -13.96 4.38
CA GLY A 77 -5.83 -14.87 4.59
C GLY A 77 -7.07 -14.38 3.85
N ASN A 78 -7.80 -15.33 3.29
CA ASN A 78 -9.07 -15.10 2.60
C ASN A 78 -10.18 -15.92 3.24
N THR A 79 -11.43 -15.47 3.06
CA THR A 79 -12.58 -16.25 3.49
C THR A 79 -12.75 -17.52 2.64
N PRO A 80 -12.99 -18.70 3.24
CA PRO A 80 -13.30 -19.89 2.47
C PRO A 80 -14.66 -19.84 1.75
N LEU A 81 -15.49 -18.86 2.09
CA LEU A 81 -16.82 -18.67 1.53
C LEU A 81 -16.95 -17.23 1.00
N PRO A 82 -16.31 -16.90 -0.12
CA PRO A 82 -16.41 -15.56 -0.68
C PRO A 82 -17.83 -15.25 -1.15
N ALA A 83 -18.30 -14.04 -0.86
CA ALA A 83 -19.64 -13.57 -1.26
C ALA A 83 -19.73 -13.22 -2.75
N THR A 84 -18.60 -13.05 -3.42
CA THR A 84 -18.50 -12.64 -4.83
C THR A 84 -17.39 -13.40 -5.53
N VAL A 85 -17.44 -13.47 -6.87
CA VAL A 85 -16.40 -14.10 -7.70
C VAL A 85 -15.04 -13.43 -7.51
N VAL A 86 -15.02 -12.14 -7.26
CA VAL A 86 -13.77 -11.37 -7.00
C VAL A 86 -13.07 -11.85 -5.72
N GLY A 87 -13.81 -12.41 -4.77
CA GLY A 87 -13.24 -13.01 -3.56
C GLY A 87 -12.57 -14.37 -3.78
N GLY A 88 -12.53 -14.87 -5.01
CA GLY A 88 -11.91 -16.15 -5.36
C GLY A 88 -12.84 -17.34 -5.28
N LEU A 89 -12.25 -18.52 -5.45
CA LEU A 89 -12.99 -19.80 -5.35
C LEU A 89 -13.39 -20.11 -3.91
N PRO A 90 -14.56 -20.73 -3.70
CA PRO A 90 -14.87 -21.34 -2.41
C PRO A 90 -13.77 -22.30 -1.98
N GLY A 91 -13.37 -22.21 -0.70
CA GLY A 91 -12.31 -23.00 -0.12
C GLY A 91 -10.89 -22.44 -0.29
N GLN A 92 -10.71 -21.35 -1.03
CA GLN A 92 -9.42 -20.66 -1.14
C GLN A 92 -9.13 -19.86 0.14
N LEU A 93 -8.09 -20.27 0.87
CA LEU A 93 -7.76 -19.71 2.19
C LEU A 93 -6.81 -18.50 2.11
N PHE A 94 -6.19 -18.25 0.97
CA PHE A 94 -5.25 -17.16 0.74
C PHE A 94 -5.53 -16.49 -0.59
N GLN A 95 -5.31 -15.18 -0.61
CA GLN A 95 -5.45 -14.36 -1.82
C GLN A 95 -4.41 -13.25 -1.78
N ALA A 96 -3.87 -12.90 -2.94
CA ALA A 96 -3.05 -11.70 -3.10
C ALA A 96 -3.92 -10.58 -3.67
N ILE A 97 -4.00 -9.46 -2.97
CA ILE A 97 -4.76 -8.27 -3.36
C ILE A 97 -3.94 -7.00 -3.13
N GLN A 98 -4.47 -5.88 -3.58
CA GLN A 98 -3.81 -4.58 -3.43
C GLN A 98 -4.79 -3.52 -2.90
N GLY A 99 -4.24 -2.56 -2.20
CA GLY A 99 -5.00 -1.43 -1.64
C GLY A 99 -4.26 -0.80 -0.47
N THR A 100 -4.61 0.42 -0.12
CA THR A 100 -4.23 1.04 1.16
C THR A 100 -4.77 0.23 2.34
N SER A 101 -5.85 -0.54 2.11
CA SER A 101 -6.37 -1.54 3.06
C SER A 101 -5.40 -2.68 3.37
N MET A 102 -4.37 -2.90 2.53
CA MET A 102 -3.29 -3.87 2.76
C MET A 102 -2.08 -3.20 3.41
N SER A 103 -1.84 -1.91 3.16
CA SER A 103 -0.81 -1.12 3.86
C SER A 103 -1.16 -0.90 5.33
N SER A 104 -2.42 -0.61 5.64
CA SER A 104 -2.89 -0.34 6.99
C SER A 104 -2.58 -1.48 7.98
N PRO A 105 -2.86 -2.76 7.71
CA PRO A 105 -2.50 -3.87 8.60
C PRO A 105 -0.98 -4.08 8.74
N HIS A 106 -0.15 -3.68 7.78
CA HIS A 106 1.29 -3.66 7.98
C HIS A 106 1.68 -2.69 9.10
N ILE A 107 1.08 -1.51 9.13
CA ILE A 107 1.31 -0.53 10.20
C ILE A 107 0.71 -1.02 11.53
N ALA A 108 -0.46 -1.63 11.51
CA ALA A 108 -1.05 -2.23 12.72
C ALA A 108 -0.15 -3.33 13.31
N GLY A 109 0.37 -4.22 12.47
CA GLY A 109 1.33 -5.24 12.89
C GLY A 109 2.64 -4.65 13.39
N SER A 110 3.12 -3.59 12.76
CA SER A 110 4.30 -2.83 13.21
C SER A 110 4.08 -2.23 14.60
N GLY A 111 2.90 -1.64 14.83
CA GLY A 111 2.51 -1.13 16.14
C GLY A 111 2.46 -2.22 17.21
N ALA A 112 1.88 -3.39 16.87
CA ALA A 112 1.85 -4.53 17.79
C ALA A 112 3.25 -5.03 18.17
N LEU A 113 4.19 -5.06 17.22
CA LEU A 113 5.59 -5.42 17.49
C LEU A 113 6.26 -4.40 18.41
N LEU A 114 6.04 -3.11 18.18
CA LEU A 114 6.60 -2.06 19.05
C LEU A 114 5.97 -2.09 20.44
N THR A 115 4.67 -2.36 20.56
CA THR A 115 4.01 -2.54 21.86
C THR A 115 4.59 -3.73 22.64
N ALA A 116 4.92 -4.82 21.95
CA ALA A 116 5.55 -5.98 22.58
C ALA A 116 6.99 -5.67 23.04
N LEU A 117 7.71 -4.84 22.28
CA LEU A 117 9.09 -4.45 22.61
C LEU A 117 9.14 -3.35 23.70
N HIS A 118 8.20 -2.43 23.67
CA HIS A 118 8.08 -1.29 24.58
C HIS A 118 6.68 -1.23 25.19
N PRO A 119 6.36 -2.09 26.19
CA PRO A 119 5.03 -2.14 26.79
C PRO A 119 4.57 -0.82 27.45
N ASP A 120 5.53 0.03 27.78
CA ASP A 120 5.31 1.31 28.44
C ASP A 120 5.03 2.47 27.46
N TRP A 121 5.21 2.24 26.15
CA TRP A 121 4.98 3.28 25.17
C TRP A 121 3.49 3.51 24.93
N THR A 122 3.12 4.77 24.89
CA THR A 122 1.75 5.17 24.49
C THR A 122 1.54 4.97 22.97
N PRO A 123 0.30 4.96 22.50
CA PRO A 123 0.00 4.96 21.07
C PRO A 123 0.67 6.11 20.30
N GLY A 124 0.76 7.30 20.92
CA GLY A 124 1.45 8.47 20.35
C GLY A 124 2.93 8.22 20.16
N GLN A 125 3.60 7.65 21.17
CA GLN A 125 5.01 7.28 21.11
C GLN A 125 5.28 6.20 20.05
N ILE A 126 4.44 5.17 19.95
CA ILE A 126 4.54 4.14 18.92
C ILE A 126 4.39 4.76 17.53
N LYS A 127 3.38 5.59 17.32
CA LYS A 127 3.16 6.30 16.06
C LYS A 127 4.37 7.15 15.70
N SER A 128 4.87 7.96 16.62
CA SER A 128 6.01 8.84 16.35
C SER A 128 7.30 8.07 16.09
N ALA A 129 7.54 6.95 16.78
CA ALA A 129 8.70 6.09 16.52
C ALA A 129 8.69 5.56 15.09
N LEU A 130 7.54 5.07 14.61
CA LEU A 130 7.38 4.62 13.22
C LEU A 130 7.63 5.76 12.22
N MET A 131 7.09 6.95 12.49
CA MET A 131 7.21 8.10 11.60
C MET A 131 8.64 8.67 11.57
N LEU A 132 9.29 8.82 12.73
CA LEU A 132 10.63 9.41 12.82
C LEU A 132 11.73 8.52 12.24
N THR A 133 11.50 7.22 12.14
CA THR A 133 12.47 6.26 11.60
C THR A 133 12.17 5.81 10.19
N ALA A 134 11.09 6.31 9.58
CA ALA A 134 10.69 5.98 8.23
C ALA A 134 11.75 6.41 7.20
N ILE A 135 11.81 5.70 6.07
CA ILE A 135 12.75 5.94 4.99
C ILE A 135 12.07 6.79 3.93
N THR A 136 12.70 7.91 3.56
CA THR A 136 12.24 8.81 2.50
C THR A 136 13.03 8.65 1.20
N ASP A 137 14.28 8.22 1.32
CA ASP A 137 15.17 8.05 0.18
C ASP A 137 14.73 6.87 -0.71
N GLY A 138 14.72 7.10 -2.01
CA GLY A 138 14.41 6.05 -2.99
C GLY A 138 12.92 5.79 -3.20
N VAL A 139 12.03 6.45 -2.46
CA VAL A 139 10.59 6.37 -2.70
C VAL A 139 10.23 7.24 -3.90
N THR A 140 9.57 6.66 -4.88
CA THR A 140 9.19 7.35 -6.12
C THR A 140 7.66 7.39 -6.28
N LYS A 141 7.20 8.31 -7.11
CA LYS A 141 5.81 8.33 -7.58
C LYS A 141 5.52 7.10 -8.45
N GLU A 142 4.29 6.98 -8.91
CA GLU A 142 3.80 5.85 -9.71
C GLU A 142 4.54 5.61 -11.03
N ASP A 143 5.29 6.61 -11.51
CA ASP A 143 6.14 6.49 -12.71
C ASP A 143 7.47 5.76 -12.45
N GLY A 144 7.79 5.49 -11.19
CA GLY A 144 9.02 4.85 -10.77
C GLY A 144 10.28 5.70 -10.93
N VAL A 145 10.15 6.98 -11.26
CA VAL A 145 11.27 7.90 -11.58
C VAL A 145 11.19 9.19 -10.75
N THR A 146 10.02 9.83 -10.73
CA THR A 146 9.83 11.08 -10.00
C THR A 146 9.89 10.82 -8.50
N PRO A 147 10.76 11.52 -7.74
CA PRO A 147 10.78 11.39 -6.29
C PRO A 147 9.39 11.69 -5.69
N ALA A 148 8.94 10.83 -4.80
CA ALA A 148 7.74 11.07 -4.03
C ALA A 148 7.97 12.17 -2.99
N ASP A 149 6.91 12.86 -2.58
CA ASP A 149 6.95 13.94 -1.60
C ASP A 149 6.14 13.57 -0.33
N PRO A 150 6.19 14.38 0.73
CA PRO A 150 5.45 14.08 1.97
C PRO A 150 3.93 13.95 1.79
N PHE A 151 3.34 14.53 0.77
CA PHE A 151 1.92 14.33 0.48
C PHE A 151 1.64 12.96 -0.18
N ASP A 152 2.67 12.33 -0.73
CA ASP A 152 2.58 10.97 -1.26
C ASP A 152 2.78 9.93 -0.14
N PHE A 153 3.82 10.05 0.68
CA PHE A 153 4.26 9.01 1.61
C PHE A 153 4.21 9.40 3.11
N GLY A 154 3.83 10.63 3.44
CA GLY A 154 3.84 11.12 4.83
C GLY A 154 5.25 11.32 5.37
N SER A 155 5.63 10.57 6.39
CA SER A 155 6.99 10.56 6.95
C SER A 155 7.94 9.63 6.19
N GLY A 156 7.43 8.83 5.25
CA GLY A 156 8.22 7.88 4.47
C GLY A 156 7.70 6.44 4.54
N ARG A 157 8.46 5.51 4.00
CA ARG A 157 8.18 4.07 4.10
C ARG A 157 8.61 3.54 5.47
N VAL A 158 7.74 2.75 6.11
CA VAL A 158 8.00 2.13 7.41
C VAL A 158 9.29 1.31 7.41
N ASP A 159 10.13 1.50 8.44
CA ASP A 159 11.35 0.74 8.68
C ASP A 159 11.39 0.22 10.11
N LEU A 160 11.10 -1.06 10.29
CA LEU A 160 11.10 -1.70 11.60
C LEU A 160 12.52 -1.99 12.13
N THR A 161 13.54 -1.92 11.29
CA THR A 161 14.93 -2.14 11.75
C THR A 161 15.41 -1.02 12.67
N ARG A 162 14.76 0.15 12.60
CA ARG A 162 15.09 1.35 13.38
C ARG A 162 14.01 1.69 14.40
N ALA A 163 12.75 1.43 14.11
CA ALA A 163 11.63 1.89 14.93
C ALA A 163 11.69 1.37 16.37
N GLY A 164 12.14 0.13 16.56
CA GLY A 164 12.31 -0.45 17.89
C GLY A 164 13.43 0.16 18.75
N THR A 165 14.32 0.93 18.14
CA THR A 165 15.44 1.62 18.82
C THR A 165 15.41 3.13 18.57
N ALA A 166 14.23 3.69 18.32
CA ALA A 166 14.07 5.12 18.12
C ALA A 166 14.64 5.91 19.31
N GLY A 167 15.58 6.82 19.03
CA GLY A 167 16.26 7.61 20.05
C GLY A 167 15.41 8.75 20.62
N LEU A 168 14.26 9.01 19.98
CA LEU A 168 13.29 10.02 20.39
C LEU A 168 11.88 9.52 20.03
N THR A 169 10.94 9.74 20.93
CA THR A 169 9.50 9.59 20.65
C THR A 169 8.76 10.83 21.11
N MET A 170 7.67 11.13 20.45
CA MET A 170 6.73 12.20 20.80
C MET A 170 5.42 11.56 21.23
N ASP A 171 4.83 12.12 22.27
CA ASP A 171 3.52 11.65 22.78
C ASP A 171 2.50 12.79 22.64
N GLU A 172 1.86 12.83 21.49
CA GLU A 172 0.87 13.84 21.20
C GLU A 172 -0.53 13.37 21.63
N SER A 173 -1.24 14.23 22.36
CA SER A 173 -2.56 13.91 22.87
C SER A 173 -3.69 14.30 21.89
N VAL A 174 -4.85 13.67 22.04
CA VAL A 174 -6.04 14.04 21.30
C VAL A 174 -6.48 15.48 21.58
N ASP A 175 -6.28 15.96 22.82
CA ASP A 175 -6.65 17.32 23.23
C ASP A 175 -5.80 18.37 22.49
N ASN A 176 -4.51 18.09 22.28
CA ASN A 176 -3.63 18.96 21.50
C ASN A 176 -4.05 19.01 20.02
N PHE A 177 -4.48 17.88 19.43
CA PHE A 177 -5.01 17.88 18.08
C PHE A 177 -6.31 18.70 17.97
N PHE A 178 -7.19 18.63 18.97
CA PHE A 178 -8.39 19.46 18.98
C PHE A 178 -8.09 20.94 19.21
N ALA A 179 -7.10 21.28 20.03
CA ALA A 179 -6.68 22.68 20.25
C ALA A 179 -6.20 23.32 18.94
N LEU A 180 -5.50 22.58 18.08
CA LEU A 180 -5.11 23.09 16.75
C LEU A 180 -6.31 23.48 15.87
N GLN A 181 -7.45 22.82 16.05
CA GLN A 181 -8.67 23.14 15.29
C GLN A 181 -9.20 24.54 15.64
N ASP A 182 -9.15 24.91 16.92
CA ASP A 182 -9.66 26.18 17.39
C ASP A 182 -8.75 27.37 17.03
N GLU A 183 -7.46 27.12 16.75
CA GLU A 183 -6.49 28.14 16.34
C GLU A 183 -6.50 28.42 14.83
N LEU A 184 -7.15 27.58 14.02
CA LEU A 184 -7.16 27.67 12.56
C LEU A 184 -8.41 28.36 12.00
N TRP A 185 -9.35 28.80 12.85
CA TRP A 185 -10.58 29.52 12.54
C TRP A 185 -10.65 30.83 13.34
#